data_6197367a7f08092e6aa0544c15b8c807
#
_entry.id   6197367a7f08092e6aa0544c15b8c807
#
_cell.length_a   1.000
_cell.length_b   1.000
_cell.length_c   1.000
_cell.angle_alpha   90.00
_cell.angle_beta   90.00
_cell.angle_gamma   90.00
#
_symmetry.space_group_name_H-M   'P 1'
#
loop_
_entity.id
_entity.type
_entity.pdbx_description
1 polymer ?
#
loop_
_entity_poly.entity_id
_entity_poly.type
_entity_poly.pdbx_seq_one_letter_code
_entity_poly.pdbx_strand_id
1 'polypeptide(L)'
;MINMNSSLDNKPVIGFTCGDVNGIGIELLIKTLGDNRILDLCAPVLFASNKAINFYRKSVPDINITYAATKELNRLNPKQVNLFSCWEEEININPGILNDIGGKYAVKSLTMAGKALKDGLIDGLVTAPIHKNNTQSNEFNFTGHTPYLKNLYGAADVVMFMIA
;
A
#
# COMPACT_ATOMS: atom_id res chain seq x y z
N MET A 1 7.59 -12.59 20.44
CA MET A 1 6.29 -12.07 20.94
C MET A 1 5.22 -12.58 19.97
N ILE A 2 4.31 -13.42 20.44
CA ILE A 2 3.25 -14.02 19.63
C ILE A 2 2.23 -12.93 19.34
N ASN A 3 1.98 -12.69 18.06
CA ASN A 3 1.04 -11.69 17.57
C ASN A 3 -0.37 -12.01 18.06
N MET A 4 -0.96 -11.14 18.89
CA MET A 4 -2.29 -11.34 19.49
C MET A 4 -3.44 -10.95 18.54
N ASN A 5 -3.32 -11.22 17.25
CA ASN A 5 -4.44 -11.10 16.30
C ASN A 5 -5.20 -12.43 16.19
N SER A 6 -5.70 -12.93 17.32
CA SER A 6 -6.45 -14.20 17.39
C SER A 6 -7.84 -14.17 16.74
N SER A 7 -8.21 -13.10 16.01
CA SER A 7 -9.49 -12.97 15.31
C SER A 7 -9.40 -13.02 13.78
N LEU A 8 -8.20 -13.17 13.22
CA LEU A 8 -7.97 -13.13 11.77
C LEU A 8 -8.00 -14.52 11.10
N ASP A 9 -8.65 -15.52 11.68
CA ASP A 9 -8.81 -16.88 11.10
C ASP A 9 -7.52 -17.46 10.47
N ASN A 10 -6.36 -17.19 11.06
CA ASN A 10 -5.03 -17.62 10.57
C ASN A 10 -4.62 -17.08 9.17
N LYS A 11 -5.31 -16.07 8.64
CA LYS A 11 -4.96 -15.47 7.34
C LYS A 11 -3.80 -14.48 7.46
N PRO A 12 -2.86 -14.48 6.50
CA PRO A 12 -1.79 -13.49 6.51
C PRO A 12 -2.34 -12.08 6.32
N VAL A 13 -1.76 -11.13 7.01
CA VAL A 13 -2.03 -9.69 6.84
C VAL A 13 -1.14 -9.15 5.74
N ILE A 14 -1.71 -8.75 4.62
CA ILE A 14 -0.95 -8.28 3.46
C ILE A 14 -1.17 -6.77 3.27
N GLY A 15 -0.07 -6.03 3.33
CA GLY A 15 -0.04 -4.60 3.04
C GLY A 15 0.03 -4.33 1.54
N PHE A 16 -0.71 -3.32 1.08
CA PHE A 16 -0.70 -2.86 -0.31
C PHE A 16 -0.36 -1.38 -0.34
N THR A 17 0.73 -0.98 -1.00
CA THR A 17 1.04 0.44 -1.19
C THR A 17 0.30 1.01 -2.38
N CYS A 18 -0.07 2.29 -2.34
CA CYS A 18 -0.82 2.92 -3.44
C CYS A 18 0.03 3.24 -4.69
N GLY A 19 1.37 3.26 -4.55
CA GLY A 19 2.25 3.72 -5.62
C GLY A 19 2.12 5.21 -5.92
N ASP A 20 2.50 5.62 -7.13
CA ASP A 20 2.33 6.99 -7.59
C ASP A 20 0.83 7.33 -7.67
N VAL A 21 0.41 8.38 -6.95
CA VAL A 21 -1.02 8.76 -6.90
C VAL A 21 -1.55 9.31 -8.24
N ASN A 22 -0.67 9.66 -9.17
CA ASN A 22 -1.04 10.05 -10.54
C ASN A 22 -0.92 8.89 -11.54
N GLY A 23 -0.44 7.72 -11.08
CA GLY A 23 -0.26 6.53 -11.89
C GLY A 23 -1.46 5.58 -11.84
N ILE A 24 -1.26 4.38 -12.38
CA ILE A 24 -2.27 3.32 -12.48
C ILE A 24 -2.50 2.56 -11.17
N GLY A 25 -1.62 2.73 -10.16
CA GLY A 25 -1.57 1.88 -8.97
C GLY A 25 -2.88 1.79 -8.20
N ILE A 26 -3.51 2.94 -7.89
CA ILE A 26 -4.77 2.97 -7.12
C ILE A 26 -5.91 2.32 -7.90
N GLU A 27 -6.00 2.54 -9.21
CA GLU A 27 -7.02 1.90 -10.05
C GLU A 27 -6.88 0.36 -10.05
N LEU A 28 -5.65 -0.15 -10.19
CA LEU A 28 -5.37 -1.59 -10.10
C LEU A 28 -5.76 -2.15 -8.74
N LEU A 29 -5.45 -1.44 -7.66
CA LEU A 29 -5.81 -1.86 -6.30
C LEU A 29 -7.32 -1.88 -6.09
N ILE A 30 -8.07 -0.89 -6.59
CA ILE A 30 -9.53 -0.89 -6.54
C ILE A 30 -10.08 -2.12 -7.28
N LYS A 31 -9.57 -2.43 -8.47
CA LYS A 31 -9.98 -3.60 -9.25
C LYS A 31 -9.66 -4.91 -8.53
N THR A 32 -8.48 -5.03 -7.95
CA THR A 32 -8.03 -6.25 -7.27
C THR A 32 -8.73 -6.45 -5.94
N LEU A 33 -8.79 -5.42 -5.11
CA LEU A 33 -9.37 -5.49 -3.76
C LEU A 33 -10.89 -5.36 -3.74
N GLY A 34 -11.51 -4.99 -4.86
CA GLY A 34 -12.96 -5.04 -5.06
C GLY A 34 -13.48 -6.46 -5.30
N ASP A 35 -12.60 -7.41 -5.60
CA ASP A 35 -12.95 -8.83 -5.69
C ASP A 35 -12.90 -9.46 -4.28
N ASN A 36 -14.05 -9.83 -3.75
CA ASN A 36 -14.16 -10.37 -2.40
C ASN A 36 -13.38 -11.68 -2.19
N ARG A 37 -12.99 -12.39 -3.25
CA ARG A 37 -12.16 -13.61 -3.14
C ARG A 37 -10.80 -13.33 -2.52
N ILE A 38 -10.29 -12.10 -2.58
CA ILE A 38 -9.05 -11.72 -1.89
C ILE A 38 -9.16 -11.91 -0.37
N LEU A 39 -10.36 -11.73 0.19
CA LEU A 39 -10.62 -11.89 1.62
C LEU A 39 -10.54 -13.35 2.07
N ASP A 40 -10.64 -14.31 1.14
CA ASP A 40 -10.42 -15.73 1.45
C ASP A 40 -8.93 -16.06 1.60
N LEU A 41 -8.08 -15.27 0.97
CA LEU A 41 -6.62 -15.48 0.92
C LEU A 41 -5.86 -14.74 2.01
N CYS A 42 -6.28 -13.52 2.35
CA CYS A 42 -5.56 -12.66 3.29
C CYS A 42 -6.48 -11.63 3.95
N ALA A 43 -5.95 -10.95 4.98
CA ALA A 43 -6.50 -9.71 5.51
C ALA A 43 -5.79 -8.52 4.84
N PRO A 44 -6.38 -7.88 3.81
CA PRO A 44 -5.71 -6.83 3.07
C PRO A 44 -5.72 -5.50 3.82
N VAL A 45 -4.56 -4.83 3.83
CA VAL A 45 -4.37 -3.48 4.38
C VAL A 45 -3.87 -2.55 3.27
N LEU A 46 -4.69 -1.61 2.84
CA LEU A 46 -4.34 -0.62 1.83
C LEU A 46 -3.74 0.62 2.49
N PHE A 47 -2.48 0.90 2.20
CA PHE A 47 -1.77 2.09 2.67
C PHE A 47 -1.98 3.25 1.68
N ALA A 48 -3.00 4.07 1.92
CA ALA A 48 -3.37 5.18 1.03
C ALA A 48 -4.09 6.29 1.82
N SER A 49 -4.77 7.20 1.15
CA SER A 49 -5.75 8.08 1.78
C SER A 49 -7.16 7.81 1.28
N ASN A 50 -8.13 8.04 2.14
CA ASN A 50 -9.56 7.92 1.78
C ASN A 50 -9.93 8.83 0.59
N LYS A 51 -9.36 10.05 0.54
CA LYS A 51 -9.62 10.99 -0.55
C LYS A 51 -9.08 10.50 -1.89
N ALA A 52 -7.88 9.91 -1.90
CA ALA A 52 -7.28 9.34 -3.12
C ALA A 52 -8.08 8.14 -3.63
N ILE A 53 -8.51 7.22 -2.74
CA ILE A 53 -9.35 6.09 -3.13
C ILE A 53 -10.69 6.58 -3.68
N ASN A 54 -11.35 7.52 -3.02
CA ASN A 54 -12.63 8.08 -3.47
C ASN A 54 -12.53 8.83 -4.81
N PHE A 55 -11.38 9.46 -5.08
CA PHE A 55 -11.12 10.07 -6.39
C PHE A 55 -11.16 9.00 -7.50
N TYR A 56 -10.40 7.92 -7.33
CA TYR A 56 -10.30 6.87 -8.35
C TYR A 56 -11.52 5.95 -8.44
N ARG A 57 -12.32 5.79 -7.39
CA ARG A 57 -13.59 5.04 -7.46
C ARG A 57 -14.53 5.57 -8.53
N LYS A 58 -14.48 6.86 -8.81
CA LYS A 58 -15.29 7.49 -9.88
C LYS A 58 -14.86 7.02 -11.28
N SER A 59 -13.61 6.61 -11.45
CA SER A 59 -13.07 6.12 -12.73
C SER A 59 -13.31 4.63 -12.95
N VAL A 60 -13.78 3.91 -11.92
CA VAL A 60 -14.03 2.47 -11.95
C VAL A 60 -15.44 2.20 -11.41
N PRO A 61 -16.50 2.68 -12.10
CA PRO A 61 -17.87 2.68 -11.56
C PRO A 61 -18.45 1.29 -11.35
N ASP A 62 -18.00 0.30 -12.12
CA ASP A 62 -18.52 -1.07 -12.08
C ASP A 62 -17.94 -1.90 -10.91
N ILE A 63 -16.97 -1.37 -10.17
CA ILE A 63 -16.31 -2.07 -9.07
C ILE A 63 -16.62 -1.37 -7.75
N ASN A 64 -17.25 -2.10 -6.86
CA ASN A 64 -17.54 -1.59 -5.51
C ASN A 64 -16.51 -2.13 -4.51
N ILE A 65 -15.52 -1.34 -4.18
CA ILE A 65 -14.62 -1.62 -3.05
C ILE A 65 -15.23 -1.10 -1.75
N THR A 66 -15.42 -2.00 -0.79
CA THR A 66 -15.81 -1.66 0.58
C THR A 66 -14.59 -1.81 1.49
N TYR A 67 -14.35 -0.83 2.36
CA TYR A 67 -13.23 -0.87 3.28
C TYR A 67 -13.58 -0.25 4.64
N ALA A 68 -12.90 -0.73 5.68
CA ALA A 68 -12.89 -0.14 7.00
C ALA A 68 -11.67 0.79 7.14
N ALA A 69 -11.90 2.08 7.39
CA ALA A 69 -10.80 2.99 7.67
C ALA A 69 -10.25 2.72 9.09
N THR A 70 -8.93 2.63 9.20
CA THR A 70 -8.25 2.41 10.47
C THR A 70 -7.01 3.29 10.61
N LYS A 71 -6.67 3.62 11.85
CA LYS A 71 -5.39 4.23 12.24
C LYS A 71 -4.51 3.25 13.03
N GLU A 72 -5.04 2.06 13.33
CA GLU A 72 -4.39 1.05 14.16
C GLU A 72 -4.33 -0.29 13.41
N LEU A 73 -3.13 -0.82 13.24
CA LEU A 73 -2.91 -2.09 12.55
C LEU A 73 -3.11 -3.33 13.45
N ASN A 74 -3.28 -3.12 14.75
CA ASN A 74 -3.58 -4.19 15.71
C ASN A 74 -5.09 -4.52 15.80
N ARG A 75 -5.96 -3.77 15.11
CA ARG A 75 -7.43 -3.94 15.11
C ARG A 75 -7.97 -3.92 13.69
N LEU A 76 -7.61 -4.92 12.92
CA LEU A 76 -8.08 -5.04 11.54
C LEU A 76 -9.44 -5.75 11.47
N ASN A 77 -10.25 -5.37 10.49
CA ASN A 77 -11.48 -6.09 10.16
C ASN A 77 -11.16 -7.23 9.19
N PRO A 78 -11.33 -8.51 9.57
CA PRO A 78 -11.00 -9.65 8.71
C PRO A 78 -11.97 -9.86 7.55
N LYS A 79 -13.11 -9.19 7.56
CA LYS A 79 -14.19 -9.33 6.56
C LYS A 79 -14.22 -8.23 5.52
N GLN A 80 -13.28 -7.30 5.57
CA GLN A 80 -13.21 -6.15 4.66
C GLN A 80 -11.76 -5.80 4.36
N VAL A 81 -11.55 -5.06 3.29
CA VAL A 81 -10.29 -4.34 3.08
C VAL A 81 -10.13 -3.30 4.19
N ASN A 82 -8.95 -3.23 4.78
CA ASN A 82 -8.63 -2.20 5.77
C ASN A 82 -7.88 -1.06 5.09
N LEU A 83 -8.35 0.16 5.21
CA LEU A 83 -7.65 1.34 4.71
C LEU A 83 -6.89 2.00 5.86
N PHE A 84 -5.57 1.87 5.86
CA PHE A 84 -4.69 2.63 6.74
C PHE A 84 -4.41 4.00 6.13
N SER A 85 -4.93 5.06 6.78
CA SER A 85 -4.81 6.42 6.26
C SER A 85 -3.41 6.95 6.45
N CYS A 86 -2.64 7.02 5.34
CA CYS A 86 -1.27 7.54 5.36
C CYS A 86 -1.22 9.07 5.40
N TRP A 87 -2.28 9.75 4.96
CA TRP A 87 -2.44 11.21 5.01
C TRP A 87 -3.91 11.62 4.96
N GLU A 88 -4.19 12.76 5.56
CA GLU A 88 -5.55 13.33 5.65
C GLU A 88 -5.72 14.58 4.76
N GLU A 89 -4.61 15.22 4.41
CA GLU A 89 -4.60 16.42 3.58
C GLU A 89 -5.17 16.16 2.18
N GLU A 90 -5.77 17.18 1.61
CA GLU A 90 -6.23 17.15 0.23
C GLU A 90 -5.05 17.37 -0.71
N ILE A 91 -4.96 16.56 -1.74
CA ILE A 91 -3.89 16.65 -2.73
C ILE A 91 -4.48 16.79 -4.14
N ASN A 92 -3.77 17.50 -5.00
CA ASN A 92 -4.16 17.62 -6.39
C ASN A 92 -3.68 16.37 -7.18
N ILE A 93 -4.61 15.47 -7.48
CA ILE A 93 -4.35 14.26 -8.26
C ILE A 93 -4.56 14.59 -9.74
N ASN A 94 -3.53 14.38 -10.54
CA ASN A 94 -3.53 14.62 -11.99
C ASN A 94 -3.12 13.33 -12.71
N PRO A 95 -4.05 12.41 -13.02
CA PRO A 95 -3.73 11.12 -13.62
C PRO A 95 -2.90 11.25 -14.90
N GLY A 96 -1.84 10.46 -15.00
CA GLY A 96 -0.92 10.45 -16.14
C GLY A 96 0.14 11.56 -16.13
N ILE A 97 0.11 12.46 -15.17
CA ILE A 97 1.08 13.57 -15.09
C ILE A 97 2.18 13.25 -14.06
N LEU A 98 3.41 13.23 -14.53
CA LEU A 98 4.59 13.10 -13.67
C LEU A 98 4.83 14.42 -12.92
N ASN A 99 4.72 14.40 -11.60
CA ASN A 99 5.02 15.52 -10.73
C ASN A 99 5.49 15.07 -9.34
N ASP A 100 5.95 16.02 -8.52
CA ASP A 100 6.49 15.75 -7.18
C ASP A 100 5.44 15.21 -6.21
N ILE A 101 4.16 15.59 -6.39
CA ILE A 101 3.05 15.11 -5.57
C ILE A 101 2.93 13.58 -5.71
N GLY A 102 2.94 13.08 -6.95
CA GLY A 102 2.89 11.64 -7.22
C GLY A 102 3.98 10.87 -6.46
N GLY A 103 5.22 11.33 -6.56
CA GLY A 103 6.37 10.73 -5.88
C GLY A 103 6.31 10.83 -4.36
N LYS A 104 6.00 12.01 -3.83
CA LYS A 104 5.91 12.27 -2.38
C LYS A 104 4.95 11.30 -1.68
N TYR A 105 3.75 11.13 -2.21
CA TYR A 105 2.74 10.28 -1.58
C TYR A 105 2.96 8.79 -1.86
N ALA A 106 3.62 8.44 -2.97
CA ALA A 106 4.13 7.08 -3.20
C ALA A 106 5.15 6.67 -2.13
N VAL A 107 6.11 7.56 -1.84
CA VAL A 107 7.11 7.35 -0.78
C VAL A 107 6.45 7.27 0.59
N LYS A 108 5.50 8.16 0.90
CA LYS A 108 4.78 8.15 2.18
C LYS A 108 4.04 6.82 2.43
N SER A 109 3.33 6.33 1.42
CA SER A 109 2.68 5.02 1.46
C SER A 109 3.69 3.89 1.66
N LEU A 110 4.77 3.87 0.87
CA LEU A 110 5.80 2.83 0.93
C LEU A 110 6.52 2.81 2.29
N THR A 111 6.88 3.96 2.82
CA THR A 111 7.61 4.04 4.10
C THR A 111 6.76 3.60 5.28
N MET A 112 5.46 3.95 5.30
CA MET A 112 4.55 3.51 6.35
C MET A 112 4.29 2.00 6.27
N ALA A 113 4.05 1.47 5.07
CA ALA A 113 3.86 0.04 4.87
C ALA A 113 5.14 -0.77 5.16
N GLY A 114 6.30 -0.29 4.71
CA GLY A 114 7.59 -0.91 5.01
C GLY A 114 7.90 -0.95 6.50
N LYS A 115 7.60 0.15 7.23
CA LYS A 115 7.71 0.17 8.69
C LYS A 115 6.78 -0.85 9.34
N ALA A 116 5.52 -0.92 8.91
CA ALA A 116 4.55 -1.89 9.42
C ALA A 116 5.02 -3.34 9.21
N LEU A 117 5.63 -3.62 8.05
CA LEU A 117 6.22 -4.94 7.76
C LEU A 117 7.40 -5.23 8.69
N LYS A 118 8.31 -4.27 8.88
CA LYS A 118 9.46 -4.42 9.77
C LYS A 118 9.06 -4.62 11.23
N ASP A 119 8.01 -3.94 11.66
CA ASP A 119 7.46 -4.03 13.03
C ASP A 119 6.61 -5.31 13.24
N GLY A 120 6.42 -6.15 12.19
CA GLY A 120 5.63 -7.38 12.26
C GLY A 120 4.13 -7.16 12.40
N LEU A 121 3.63 -5.98 11.97
CA LEU A 121 2.21 -5.64 11.97
C LEU A 121 1.48 -6.13 10.71
N ILE A 122 2.24 -6.44 9.66
CA ILE A 122 1.79 -7.12 8.45
C ILE A 122 2.80 -8.22 8.10
N ASP A 123 2.33 -9.28 7.44
CA ASP A 123 3.13 -10.46 7.12
C ASP A 123 3.79 -10.40 5.74
N GLY A 124 3.25 -9.56 4.86
CA GLY A 124 3.77 -9.37 3.50
C GLY A 124 3.40 -8.01 2.93
N LEU A 125 4.10 -7.60 1.87
CA LEU A 125 3.93 -6.32 1.22
C LEU A 125 3.83 -6.48 -0.29
N VAL A 126 2.75 -5.96 -0.87
CA VAL A 126 2.55 -5.79 -2.31
C VAL A 126 2.72 -4.31 -2.65
N THR A 127 3.61 -4.01 -3.57
CA THR A 127 3.91 -2.62 -3.95
C THR A 127 3.31 -2.28 -5.31
N ALA A 128 2.48 -1.21 -5.36
CA ALA A 128 2.02 -0.65 -6.60
C ALA A 128 3.14 0.17 -7.29
N PRO A 129 3.06 0.38 -8.62
CA PRO A 129 4.10 1.07 -9.38
C PRO A 129 4.42 2.47 -8.89
N ILE A 130 5.72 2.80 -8.85
CA ILE A 130 6.23 4.15 -8.58
C ILE A 130 7.03 4.65 -9.77
N HIS A 131 7.17 5.97 -9.89
CA HIS A 131 8.04 6.56 -10.90
C HIS A 131 9.37 6.99 -10.26
N LYS A 132 10.48 6.39 -10.72
CA LYS A 132 11.80 6.58 -10.09
C LYS A 132 12.28 8.03 -10.06
N ASN A 133 11.88 8.85 -11.04
CA ASN A 133 12.36 10.24 -11.14
C ASN A 133 11.66 11.19 -10.15
N ASN A 134 10.41 10.91 -9.75
CA ASN A 134 9.69 11.78 -8.82
C ASN A 134 9.69 11.29 -7.37
N THR A 135 10.18 10.08 -7.11
CA THR A 135 10.32 9.56 -5.74
C THR A 135 11.63 9.96 -5.08
N GLN A 136 12.68 10.27 -5.87
CA GLN A 136 13.98 10.67 -5.33
C GLN A 136 13.89 12.07 -4.68
N SER A 137 14.30 12.14 -3.43
CA SER A 137 14.36 13.36 -2.64
C SER A 137 15.46 13.24 -1.57
N ASN A 138 15.71 14.31 -0.84
CA ASN A 138 16.65 14.28 0.29
C ASN A 138 16.19 13.28 1.39
N GLU A 139 14.90 13.04 1.50
CA GLU A 139 14.31 12.11 2.49
C GLU A 139 14.21 10.67 1.95
N PHE A 140 14.22 10.50 0.63
CA PHE A 140 14.13 9.19 -0.03
C PHE A 140 15.13 9.10 -1.18
N ASN A 141 16.36 8.75 -0.84
CA ASN A 141 17.47 8.63 -1.79
C ASN A 141 17.64 7.17 -2.25
N PHE A 142 16.55 6.57 -2.78
CA PHE A 142 16.55 5.20 -3.29
C PHE A 142 16.02 5.16 -4.72
N THR A 143 16.63 4.33 -5.55
CA THR A 143 16.25 4.18 -6.97
C THR A 143 15.00 3.30 -7.19
N GLY A 144 14.33 2.85 -6.11
CA GLY A 144 13.12 2.04 -6.17
C GLY A 144 12.86 1.24 -4.89
N HIS A 145 11.92 0.32 -4.97
CA HIS A 145 11.49 -0.50 -3.82
C HIS A 145 12.61 -1.37 -3.26
N THR A 146 13.32 -2.10 -4.11
CA THR A 146 14.36 -3.06 -3.69
C THR A 146 15.46 -2.44 -2.85
N PRO A 147 16.15 -1.37 -3.30
CA PRO A 147 17.19 -0.75 -2.48
C PRO A 147 16.65 -0.11 -1.19
N TYR A 148 15.42 0.40 -1.22
CA TYR A 148 14.75 0.90 -0.02
C TYR A 148 14.53 -0.23 1.01
N LEU A 149 13.94 -1.35 0.59
CA LEU A 149 13.67 -2.48 1.48
C LEU A 149 14.96 -3.12 2.00
N LYS A 150 16.00 -3.24 1.15
CA LYS A 150 17.33 -3.68 1.58
C LYS A 150 17.85 -2.81 2.73
N ASN A 151 17.80 -1.50 2.57
CA ASN A 151 18.23 -0.55 3.59
C ASN A 151 17.38 -0.63 4.85
N LEU A 152 16.05 -0.70 4.71
CA LEU A 152 15.11 -0.78 5.82
C LEU A 152 15.41 -1.96 6.75
N TYR A 153 15.77 -3.11 6.17
CA TYR A 153 16.11 -4.33 6.91
C TYR A 153 17.58 -4.44 7.31
N GLY A 154 18.45 -3.55 6.82
CA GLY A 154 19.88 -3.67 7.02
C GLY A 154 20.47 -4.94 6.41
N ALA A 155 19.84 -5.44 5.33
CA ALA A 155 20.25 -6.69 4.69
C ALA A 155 21.55 -6.53 3.92
N ALA A 156 22.45 -7.52 4.05
CA ALA A 156 23.70 -7.54 3.30
C ALA A 156 23.46 -7.73 1.80
N ASP A 157 22.44 -8.51 1.45
CA ASP A 157 22.06 -8.75 0.06
C ASP A 157 20.53 -8.91 -0.11
N VAL A 158 20.06 -8.83 -1.37
CA VAL A 158 18.66 -8.96 -1.77
C VAL A 158 18.56 -9.82 -3.02
N VAL A 159 17.67 -10.78 -3.01
CA VAL A 159 17.40 -11.64 -4.16
C VAL A 159 16.01 -11.32 -4.71
N MET A 160 15.91 -11.18 -6.03
CA MET A 160 14.65 -11.03 -6.74
C MET A 160 14.32 -12.36 -7.45
N PHE A 161 13.14 -12.90 -7.16
CA PHE A 161 12.63 -14.07 -7.85
C PHE A 161 11.57 -13.64 -8.88
N MET A 162 11.64 -14.24 -10.07
CA MET A 162 10.56 -14.19 -11.05
C MET A 162 9.95 -15.58 -11.13
N ILE A 163 8.64 -15.67 -10.90
CA ILE A 163 7.88 -16.92 -10.95
C ILE A 163 6.93 -16.81 -12.14
N ALA A 164 7.01 -17.76 -13.06
CA ALA A 164 6.13 -17.85 -14.22
C ALA A 164 5.28 -19.11 -14.15
#